data_dfe4ff332f973e41ab754ad4b72a3cd9
#
_entry.id   dfe4ff332f973e41ab754ad4b72a3cd9
#
_cell.length_a   1.000
_cell.length_b   1.000
_cell.length_c   1.000
_cell.angle_alpha   90.00
_cell.angle_beta   90.00
_cell.angle_gamma   90.00
#
_symmetry.space_group_name_H-M   'P 1'
#
loop_
_entity.id
_entity.type
_entity.pdbx_description
1 polymer ?
#
loop_
_entity_poly.entity_id
_entity_poly.type
_entity_poly.pdbx_seq_one_letter_code
_entity_poly.pdbx_strand_id
1 'polypeptide(L)'
;MSITMTREEIKKVIPHRDPMLLVDEVVDMEQETKIVTKFYVDPSREIFKGHFPGDPVLPGVYTVEVMAQTSDILILSCERYAGKVPLFIGINNVKFKSKILPGDTLEIHSAISFEKAEKAIVTCTAEVFDNGVSACTGDVTLAMR
;
A
#
# COMPACT_ATOMS: atom_id res chain seq x y z
N MET A 1 18.47 -0.12 -10.42
CA MET A 1 17.80 -1.08 -11.30
C MET A 1 16.33 -1.16 -10.91
N SER A 2 15.44 -1.04 -11.89
CA SER A 2 14.01 -1.10 -11.66
C SER A 2 13.53 -2.55 -11.54
N ILE A 3 12.72 -2.81 -10.52
CA ILE A 3 12.11 -4.11 -10.28
C ILE A 3 10.61 -3.97 -10.49
N THR A 4 10.02 -4.91 -11.22
CA THR A 4 8.57 -4.98 -11.40
C THR A 4 8.06 -6.32 -10.87
N MET A 5 6.80 -6.38 -10.45
CA MET A 5 6.17 -7.62 -9.99
C MET A 5 4.74 -7.70 -10.46
N THR A 6 4.34 -8.89 -10.87
CA THR A 6 2.93 -9.24 -11.08
C THR A 6 2.27 -9.47 -9.73
N ARG A 7 0.95 -9.55 -9.71
CA ARG A 7 0.21 -9.86 -8.47
C ARG A 7 0.62 -11.21 -7.89
N GLU A 8 0.86 -12.22 -8.73
CA GLU A 8 1.30 -13.54 -8.27
C GLU A 8 2.69 -13.49 -7.63
N GLU A 9 3.57 -12.66 -8.17
CA GLU A 9 4.89 -12.44 -7.58
C GLU A 9 4.80 -11.70 -6.24
N ILE A 10 3.88 -10.73 -6.13
CA ILE A 10 3.62 -10.00 -4.87
C ILE A 10 3.20 -10.99 -3.77
N LYS A 11 2.38 -11.98 -4.09
CA LYS A 11 1.94 -13.00 -3.12
C LYS A 11 3.09 -13.82 -2.55
N LYS A 12 4.22 -13.87 -3.22
CA LYS A 12 5.42 -14.55 -2.71
C LYS A 12 6.20 -13.69 -1.71
N VAL A 13 5.91 -12.39 -1.66
CA VAL A 13 6.63 -11.44 -0.81
C VAL A 13 5.81 -11.09 0.44
N ILE A 14 4.50 -10.83 0.28
CA ILE A 14 3.62 -10.47 1.40
C ILE A 14 2.58 -11.57 1.65
N PRO A 15 2.12 -11.73 2.91
CA PRO A 15 1.18 -12.81 3.25
C PRO A 15 -0.27 -12.53 2.90
N HIS A 16 -0.60 -11.29 2.55
CA HIS A 16 -1.97 -10.87 2.23
C HIS A 16 -2.56 -11.70 1.09
N ARG A 17 -3.85 -12.02 1.18
CA ARG A 17 -4.60 -12.75 0.15
C ARG A 17 -5.98 -12.13 -0.04
N ASP A 18 -6.66 -12.46 -1.12
CA ASP A 18 -8.03 -12.03 -1.34
C ASP A 18 -8.91 -12.39 -0.16
N PRO A 19 -9.83 -11.52 0.26
CA PRO A 19 -10.16 -10.23 -0.36
C PRO A 19 -9.33 -9.04 0.15
N MET A 20 -8.36 -9.27 1.04
CA MET A 20 -7.59 -8.21 1.68
C MET A 20 -6.44 -7.69 0.82
N LEU A 21 -5.90 -8.47 -0.10
CA LEU A 21 -4.82 -8.04 -0.97
C LEU A 21 -5.32 -7.01 -1.98
N LEU A 22 -4.84 -5.77 -1.84
CA LEU A 22 -5.27 -4.65 -2.68
C LEU A 22 -4.31 -4.37 -3.84
N VAL A 23 -3.01 -4.51 -3.62
CA VAL A 23 -2.00 -4.16 -4.63
C VAL A 23 -2.07 -5.10 -5.82
N ASP A 24 -2.18 -4.53 -7.03
CA ASP A 24 -2.29 -5.31 -8.26
C ASP A 24 -0.94 -5.58 -8.92
N GLU A 25 -0.02 -4.61 -8.87
CA GLU A 25 1.31 -4.79 -9.46
C GLU A 25 2.32 -3.82 -8.86
N VAL A 26 3.59 -4.19 -8.92
CA VAL A 26 4.70 -3.28 -8.67
C VAL A 26 5.18 -2.79 -10.04
N VAL A 27 5.13 -1.49 -10.26
CA VAL A 27 5.56 -0.91 -11.53
C VAL A 27 7.00 -0.45 -11.51
N ASP A 28 7.52 -0.18 -10.31
CA ASP A 28 8.93 0.21 -10.12
C ASP A 28 9.32 0.01 -8.66
N MET A 29 10.49 -0.53 -8.42
CA MET A 29 11.04 -0.62 -7.07
C MET A 29 12.56 -0.51 -7.13
N GLU A 30 13.07 0.40 -6.33
CA GLU A 30 14.49 0.49 -6.00
C GLU A 30 14.67 -0.16 -4.64
N GLN A 31 15.30 -1.34 -4.63
CA GLN A 31 15.39 -2.16 -3.42
C GLN A 31 15.92 -1.37 -2.23
N GLU A 32 15.27 -1.53 -1.07
CA GLU A 32 15.58 -0.87 0.20
C GLU A 32 15.36 0.64 0.22
N THR A 33 14.83 1.22 -0.83
CA THR A 33 14.68 2.67 -0.94
C THR A 33 13.24 3.11 -1.18
N LYS A 34 12.66 2.74 -2.32
CA LYS A 34 11.32 3.22 -2.71
C LYS A 34 10.63 2.25 -3.65
N ILE A 35 9.31 2.38 -3.72
CA ILE A 35 8.45 1.53 -4.53
C ILE A 35 7.27 2.31 -5.10
N VAL A 36 6.84 1.91 -6.27
CA VAL A 36 5.61 2.40 -6.90
C VAL A 36 4.75 1.21 -7.27
N THR A 37 3.50 1.22 -6.82
CA THR A 37 2.53 0.16 -7.11
C THR A 37 1.27 0.72 -7.76
N LYS A 38 0.42 -0.18 -8.25
CA LYS A 38 -0.91 0.16 -8.74
C LYS A 38 -1.97 -0.64 -8.03
N PHE A 39 -3.12 0.01 -7.82
CA PHE A 39 -4.32 -0.60 -7.26
C PHE A 39 -5.53 -0.14 -8.08
N TYR A 40 -6.19 -1.09 -8.75
CA TYR A 40 -7.45 -0.83 -9.44
C TYR A 40 -8.59 -0.93 -8.43
N VAL A 41 -9.36 0.14 -8.30
CA VAL A 41 -10.52 0.21 -7.39
C VAL A 41 -11.71 -0.44 -8.08
N ASP A 42 -11.85 -1.77 -7.93
CA ASP A 42 -12.85 -2.55 -8.61
C ASP A 42 -14.26 -2.20 -8.11
N PRO A 43 -15.17 -1.74 -9.00
CA PRO A 43 -16.53 -1.39 -8.60
C PRO A 43 -17.33 -2.56 -8.03
N SER A 44 -16.94 -3.79 -8.29
CA SER A 44 -17.63 -4.97 -7.79
C SER A 44 -17.35 -5.31 -6.34
N ARG A 45 -16.43 -4.59 -5.68
CA ARG A 45 -16.14 -4.85 -4.26
C ARG A 45 -17.38 -4.60 -3.40
N GLU A 46 -17.63 -5.55 -2.49
CA GLU A 46 -18.81 -5.52 -1.60
C GLU A 46 -18.91 -4.25 -0.75
N ILE A 47 -17.77 -3.64 -0.41
CA ILE A 47 -17.74 -2.43 0.42
C ILE A 47 -18.54 -1.29 -0.18
N PHE A 48 -18.67 -1.22 -1.51
CA PHE A 48 -19.37 -0.13 -2.17
C PHE A 48 -20.89 -0.21 -2.02
N LYS A 49 -21.42 -1.36 -1.62
CA LYS A 49 -22.85 -1.49 -1.34
C LYS A 49 -23.25 -0.70 -0.10
N GLY A 50 -22.32 -0.56 0.85
CA GLY A 50 -22.58 0.13 2.10
C GLY A 50 -21.85 1.46 2.27
N HIS A 51 -20.92 1.80 1.38
CA HIS A 51 -20.11 3.01 1.52
C HIS A 51 -20.04 3.80 0.21
N PHE A 52 -21.07 4.50 -0.19
CA PHE A 52 -22.38 4.59 0.46
C PHE A 52 -23.45 4.18 -0.55
N PRO A 53 -24.65 3.71 -0.11
CA PRO A 53 -25.70 3.30 -1.04
C PRO A 53 -26.02 4.39 -2.06
N GLY A 54 -25.87 4.06 -3.35
CA GLY A 54 -26.13 5.01 -4.44
C GLY A 54 -25.03 6.09 -4.64
N ASP A 55 -24.01 6.13 -3.78
CA ASP A 55 -22.93 7.12 -3.84
C ASP A 55 -21.61 6.47 -3.39
N PRO A 56 -21.07 5.54 -4.17
CA PRO A 56 -19.89 4.78 -3.75
C PRO A 56 -18.62 5.62 -3.75
N VAL A 57 -17.87 5.49 -2.68
CA VAL A 57 -16.55 6.12 -2.53
C VAL A 57 -15.64 5.14 -1.78
N LEU A 58 -14.36 5.08 -2.15
CA LEU A 58 -13.42 4.20 -1.46
C LEU A 58 -13.25 4.70 -0.02
N PRO A 59 -13.49 3.83 0.98
CA PRO A 59 -13.25 4.22 2.37
C PRO A 59 -11.78 4.60 2.58
N GLY A 60 -11.55 5.70 3.33
CA GLY A 60 -10.19 6.18 3.60
C GLY A 60 -9.29 5.13 4.25
N VAL A 61 -9.87 4.22 5.04
CA VAL A 61 -9.11 3.13 5.67
C VAL A 61 -8.52 2.17 4.62
N TYR A 62 -9.18 1.99 3.48
CA TYR A 62 -8.63 1.18 2.38
C TYR A 62 -7.45 1.89 1.72
N THR A 63 -7.53 3.21 1.58
CA THR A 63 -6.43 4.00 1.03
C THR A 63 -5.18 3.86 1.92
N VAL A 64 -5.35 3.96 3.24
CA VAL A 64 -4.25 3.77 4.18
C VAL A 64 -3.72 2.34 4.14
N GLU A 65 -4.62 1.37 4.00
CA GLU A 65 -4.22 -0.05 3.91
C GLU A 65 -3.37 -0.31 2.65
N VAL A 66 -3.74 0.25 1.49
CA VAL A 66 -2.94 0.04 0.29
C VAL A 66 -1.57 0.74 0.38
N MET A 67 -1.50 1.86 1.10
CA MET A 67 -0.21 2.49 1.42
C MET A 67 0.66 1.56 2.27
N ALA A 68 0.06 0.89 3.25
CA ALA A 68 0.76 -0.07 4.11
C ALA A 68 1.20 -1.30 3.33
N GLN A 69 0.34 -1.86 2.49
CA GLN A 69 0.69 -3.05 1.68
C GLN A 69 1.82 -2.74 0.70
N THR A 70 1.77 -1.56 0.07
CA THR A 70 2.86 -1.10 -0.81
C THR A 70 4.17 -1.03 -0.04
N SER A 71 4.13 -0.48 1.16
CA SER A 71 5.29 -0.40 2.05
C SER A 71 5.77 -1.79 2.50
N ASP A 72 4.84 -2.71 2.78
CA ASP A 72 5.17 -4.09 3.14
C ASP A 72 5.96 -4.78 2.03
N ILE A 73 5.58 -4.58 0.78
CA ILE A 73 6.31 -5.17 -0.36
C ILE A 73 7.76 -4.68 -0.36
N LEU A 74 7.94 -3.38 -0.19
CA LEU A 74 9.28 -2.78 -0.15
C LEU A 74 10.10 -3.36 1.00
N ILE A 75 9.53 -3.40 2.20
CA ILE A 75 10.23 -3.84 3.41
C ILE A 75 10.56 -5.34 3.33
N LEU A 76 9.58 -6.17 2.96
CA LEU A 76 9.76 -7.63 2.92
C LEU A 76 10.60 -8.08 1.71
N SER A 77 10.87 -7.18 0.77
CA SER A 77 11.84 -7.42 -0.30
C SER A 77 13.28 -7.23 0.19
N CYS A 78 13.47 -6.62 1.37
CA CYS A 78 14.78 -6.56 2.00
C CYS A 78 15.12 -7.93 2.57
N GLU A 79 16.32 -8.41 2.30
CA GLU A 79 16.74 -9.75 2.72
C GLU A 79 16.56 -10.00 4.22
N ARG A 80 16.87 -9.00 5.06
CA ARG A 80 16.76 -9.11 6.53
C ARG A 80 15.34 -9.29 7.03
N TYR A 81 14.33 -9.00 6.21
CA TYR A 81 12.93 -9.13 6.60
C TYR A 81 12.18 -10.19 5.80
N ALA A 82 12.83 -10.83 4.84
CA ALA A 82 12.18 -11.82 3.98
C ALA A 82 11.50 -12.93 4.78
N GLY A 83 10.28 -13.26 4.41
CA GLY A 83 9.50 -14.32 5.04
C GLY A 83 8.81 -13.94 6.34
N LYS A 84 8.98 -12.71 6.81
CA LYS A 84 8.33 -12.23 8.03
C LYS A 84 6.90 -11.77 7.74
N VAL A 85 6.12 -11.63 8.81
CA VAL A 85 4.74 -11.13 8.74
C VAL A 85 4.74 -9.66 9.17
N PRO A 86 4.24 -8.73 8.34
CA PRO A 86 4.19 -7.32 8.70
C PRO A 86 2.95 -7.04 9.55
N LEU A 87 3.15 -6.41 10.69
CA LEU A 87 2.05 -5.93 11.54
C LEU A 87 1.97 -4.42 11.45
N PHE A 88 0.78 -3.91 11.18
CA PHE A 88 0.53 -2.49 11.04
C PHE A 88 0.41 -1.87 12.44
N ILE A 89 1.42 -1.12 12.89
CA ILE A 89 1.49 -0.63 14.27
C ILE A 89 1.33 0.88 14.42
N GLY A 90 1.37 1.65 13.35
CA GLY A 90 1.23 3.10 13.46
C GLY A 90 0.83 3.78 12.18
N ILE A 91 0.04 4.84 12.32
CA ILE A 91 -0.42 5.69 11.23
C ILE A 91 -0.25 7.12 11.71
N ASN A 92 0.51 7.94 10.95
CA ASN A 92 0.75 9.32 11.31
C ASN A 92 0.63 10.26 10.11
N ASN A 93 0.23 11.49 10.37
CA ASN A 93 0.22 12.57 9.37
C ASN A 93 -0.60 12.25 8.12
N VAL A 94 -1.65 11.46 8.24
CA VAL A 94 -2.48 11.11 7.09
C VAL A 94 -3.39 12.28 6.73
N LYS A 95 -3.38 12.63 5.45
CA LYS A 95 -4.26 13.66 4.89
C LYS A 95 -4.96 13.11 3.66
N PHE A 96 -6.29 13.13 3.67
CA PHE A 96 -7.10 12.77 2.53
C PHE A 96 -7.42 14.05 1.76
N LYS A 97 -6.93 14.14 0.52
CA LYS A 97 -7.01 15.37 -0.28
C LYS A 97 -8.12 15.35 -1.31
N SER A 98 -8.56 14.16 -1.73
CA SER A 98 -9.66 14.02 -2.68
C SER A 98 -10.33 12.66 -2.54
N LYS A 99 -11.58 12.58 -3.02
CA LYS A 99 -12.33 11.33 -3.08
C LYS A 99 -11.71 10.39 -4.11
N ILE A 100 -11.76 9.10 -3.80
CA ILE A 100 -11.37 8.05 -4.73
C ILE A 100 -12.63 7.25 -5.07
N LEU A 101 -12.91 7.09 -6.35
CA LEU A 101 -14.14 6.47 -6.83
C LEU A 101 -13.88 5.07 -7.39
N PRO A 102 -14.91 4.18 -7.34
CA PRO A 102 -14.82 2.90 -8.04
C PRO A 102 -14.50 3.12 -9.51
N GLY A 103 -13.62 2.27 -10.06
CA GLY A 103 -13.15 2.38 -11.43
C GLY A 103 -11.85 3.15 -11.59
N ASP A 104 -11.43 3.88 -10.56
CA ASP A 104 -10.15 4.57 -10.60
C ASP A 104 -8.98 3.58 -10.47
N THR A 105 -7.85 3.89 -11.10
CA THR A 105 -6.60 3.17 -10.89
C THR A 105 -5.65 4.09 -10.14
N LEU A 106 -5.26 3.66 -8.95
CA LEU A 106 -4.36 4.43 -8.10
C LEU A 106 -2.92 4.04 -8.35
N GLU A 107 -2.04 5.03 -8.24
CA GLU A 107 -0.60 4.84 -8.22
C GLU A 107 -0.11 5.19 -6.82
N ILE A 108 0.55 4.26 -6.14
CA ILE A 108 0.98 4.43 -4.76
C ILE A 108 2.51 4.47 -4.73
N HIS A 109 3.05 5.55 -4.18
CA HIS A 109 4.48 5.73 -3.96
C HIS A 109 4.77 5.57 -2.50
N SER A 110 5.81 4.81 -2.15
CA SER A 110 6.26 4.67 -0.77
C SER A 110 7.77 4.63 -0.71
N ALA A 111 8.34 5.21 0.34
CA ALA A 111 9.77 5.22 0.57
C ALA A 111 10.04 5.00 2.06
N ILE A 112 11.11 4.26 2.37
CA ILE A 112 11.52 4.06 3.77
C ILE A 112 12.05 5.39 4.30
N SER A 113 11.44 5.89 5.39
CA SER A 113 11.84 7.14 6.03
C SER A 113 12.54 6.93 7.37
N PHE A 114 12.32 5.80 8.02
CA PHE A 114 12.92 5.49 9.32
C PHE A 114 12.95 3.98 9.53
N GLU A 115 14.05 3.50 10.13
CA GLU A 115 14.15 2.08 10.45
C GLU A 115 14.84 1.91 11.82
N LYS A 116 14.22 1.08 12.67
CA LYS A 116 14.83 0.63 13.92
C LYS A 116 15.05 -0.88 13.78
N ALA A 117 16.19 -1.23 13.19
CA ALA A 117 16.49 -2.59 12.75
C ALA A 117 16.46 -3.62 13.89
N GLU A 118 16.96 -3.26 15.08
CA GLU A 118 16.99 -4.16 16.24
C GLU A 118 15.61 -4.54 16.75
N LYS A 119 14.59 -3.75 16.41
CA LYS A 119 13.18 -4.05 16.76
C LYS A 119 12.38 -4.46 15.54
N ALA A 120 12.99 -4.49 14.37
CA ALA A 120 12.33 -4.79 13.11
C ALA A 120 11.11 -3.87 12.86
N ILE A 121 11.28 -2.57 13.18
CA ILE A 121 10.25 -1.54 12.99
C ILE A 121 10.70 -0.62 11.86
N VAL A 122 9.83 -0.41 10.89
CA VAL A 122 10.10 0.44 9.72
C VAL A 122 8.94 1.40 9.50
N THR A 123 9.25 2.68 9.29
CA THR A 123 8.27 3.69 8.89
C THR A 123 8.52 4.05 7.44
N CYS A 124 7.44 4.12 6.67
CA CYS A 124 7.46 4.57 5.29
C CYS A 124 6.60 5.80 5.14
N THR A 125 7.03 6.72 4.29
CA THR A 125 6.24 7.86 3.86
C THR A 125 5.63 7.53 2.50
N ALA A 126 4.32 7.65 2.40
CA ALA A 126 3.60 7.24 1.20
C ALA A 126 2.69 8.33 0.65
N GLU A 127 2.45 8.25 -0.65
CA GLU A 127 1.53 9.15 -1.35
C GLU A 127 0.75 8.37 -2.39
N VAL A 128 -0.55 8.64 -2.47
CA VAL A 128 -1.46 8.01 -3.41
C VAL A 128 -1.88 9.03 -4.45
N PHE A 129 -1.69 8.68 -5.72
CA PHE A 129 -2.12 9.50 -6.85
C PHE A 129 -3.31 8.84 -7.55
N ASP A 130 -4.33 9.65 -7.83
CA ASP A 130 -5.49 9.25 -8.59
C ASP A 130 -5.55 10.10 -9.85
N ASN A 131 -5.34 9.47 -11.00
CA ASN A 131 -5.27 10.17 -12.29
C ASN A 131 -4.26 11.32 -12.25
N GLY A 132 -3.10 11.07 -11.65
CA GLY A 132 -1.99 12.05 -11.56
C GLY A 132 -2.16 13.13 -10.50
N VAL A 133 -3.27 13.11 -9.74
CA VAL A 133 -3.54 14.09 -8.68
C VAL A 133 -3.33 13.43 -7.32
N SER A 134 -2.61 14.10 -6.41
CA SER A 134 -2.39 13.57 -5.07
C SER A 134 -3.72 13.46 -4.32
N ALA A 135 -4.09 12.24 -3.96
CA ALA A 135 -5.35 11.96 -3.27
C ALA A 135 -5.15 11.74 -1.75
N CYS A 136 -3.96 11.27 -1.36
CA CYS A 136 -3.68 10.98 0.04
C CYS A 136 -2.17 10.97 0.29
N THR A 137 -1.77 11.45 1.46
CA THR A 137 -0.38 11.34 1.93
C THR A 137 -0.38 10.85 3.37
N GLY A 138 0.70 10.22 3.80
CA GLY A 138 0.82 9.80 5.20
C GLY A 138 2.02 8.93 5.48
N ASP A 139 2.21 8.65 6.76
CA ASP A 139 3.28 7.78 7.25
C ASP A 139 2.66 6.51 7.83
N VAL A 140 3.20 5.38 7.46
CA VAL A 140 2.77 4.07 7.98
C VAL A 140 3.96 3.39 8.64
N THR A 141 3.73 2.80 9.80
CA THR A 141 4.77 2.10 10.57
C THR A 141 4.39 0.64 10.74
N LEU A 142 5.36 -0.23 10.47
CA LEU A 142 5.16 -1.67 10.40
C LEU A 142 6.23 -2.37 11.26
N ALA A 143 5.81 -3.44 11.94
CA ALA A 143 6.72 -4.30 12.70
C ALA A 143 6.77 -5.66 12.02
N MET A 144 7.98 -6.14 11.72
CA MET A 144 8.18 -7.43 11.07
C MET A 144 8.30 -8.53 12.11
N ARG A 145 7.47 -9.56 12.01
CA ARG A 145 7.44 -10.69 12.96
C ARG A 145 7.81 -12.01 12.29
#